data_4261398e94ce2469b1e549d60ae42bf0
#
_entry.id   4261398e94ce2469b1e549d60ae42bf0
#
_cell.length_a   1.000
_cell.length_b   1.000
_cell.length_c   1.000
_cell.angle_alpha   90.00
_cell.angle_beta   90.00
_cell.angle_gamma   90.00
#
_symmetry.space_group_name_H-M   'P 1'
#
loop_
_entity.id
_entity.type
_entity.pdbx_description
1 polymer ?
#
loop_
_entity_poly.entity_id
_entity_poly.type
_entity_poly.pdbx_seq_one_letter_code
_entity_poly.pdbx_strand_id
1 'polypeptide(L)'
;MPRLIVSTVGTSLLTNGIEPALLPLMRRTANARAQDLTPADRGQLESLIEARRRRVAQAGIVEARRLSAELNGLLAVPDVLEGESFSPDDRHLLVASDTLQGRSCAEIVRDWIAARQGDAEILDVPDLRTDELAAFRVALSTLAERLSERVAGQKVLLNLTGGFKSVNAYLQALAMLQGWETVFLFESARELLRIPRLPVVWDVARALEPHLHLLRRLRAVQSLPLSELSSVPESLLFVLDNRGCLSEWGSALLDRACAELYRRRLHPPAVPELVFSERFEREARGLDPNDLARLNRQLDELARWVATDGRHNPKSLDVKKLAGVPTPPSTHQLDAWTGSGKRLFGHFEDGKFVIDRLGDHL
;
A
#
# COMPACT_ATOMS: atom_id res chain seq x y z
N MET A 1 0.76 5.24 -23.29
CA MET A 1 1.40 4.75 -22.04
C MET A 1 0.34 4.13 -21.19
N PRO A 2 0.53 2.92 -20.70
CA PRO A 2 -0.45 2.26 -19.85
C PRO A 2 -0.76 3.13 -18.62
N ARG A 3 -2.06 3.27 -18.31
CA ARG A 3 -2.55 4.01 -17.14
C ARG A 3 -2.98 3.02 -16.06
N LEU A 4 -2.66 3.33 -14.82
CA LEU A 4 -3.30 2.70 -13.67
C LEU A 4 -4.38 3.62 -13.12
N ILE A 5 -5.64 3.22 -13.26
CA ILE A 5 -6.78 3.95 -12.73
C ILE A 5 -7.17 3.33 -11.40
N VAL A 6 -6.92 4.04 -10.31
CA VAL A 6 -7.29 3.61 -8.96
C VAL A 6 -8.64 4.21 -8.62
N SER A 7 -9.65 3.39 -8.37
CA SER A 7 -10.99 3.84 -8.00
C SER A 7 -11.32 3.42 -6.56
N THR A 8 -11.70 4.37 -5.72
CA THR A 8 -12.27 4.06 -4.41
C THR A 8 -13.71 3.57 -4.59
N VAL A 9 -14.05 2.47 -3.91
CA VAL A 9 -15.37 1.84 -4.00
C VAL A 9 -16.08 1.96 -2.65
N GLY A 10 -17.25 2.61 -2.69
CA GLY A 10 -18.18 2.70 -1.56
C GLY A 10 -19.35 1.73 -1.70
N THR A 11 -20.44 2.08 -1.06
CA THR A 11 -21.66 1.27 -1.04
C THR A 11 -22.79 1.84 -1.92
N SER A 12 -22.47 2.78 -2.82
CA SER A 12 -23.45 3.44 -3.70
C SER A 12 -24.28 2.44 -4.50
N LEU A 13 -23.65 1.36 -4.96
CA LEU A 13 -24.30 0.23 -5.65
C LEU A 13 -25.43 -0.42 -4.83
N LEU A 14 -25.28 -0.51 -3.52
CA LEU A 14 -26.28 -1.09 -2.62
C LEU A 14 -27.31 -0.06 -2.19
N THR A 15 -26.95 1.22 -2.10
CA THR A 15 -27.79 2.27 -1.52
C THR A 15 -28.57 3.08 -2.55
N ASN A 16 -28.10 3.18 -3.81
CA ASN A 16 -28.83 3.92 -4.84
C ASN A 16 -30.16 3.22 -5.19
N GLY A 17 -31.27 3.95 -4.97
CA GLY A 17 -32.62 3.41 -5.19
C GLY A 17 -32.96 2.20 -4.32
N ILE A 18 -32.39 2.13 -3.11
CA ILE A 18 -32.74 1.10 -2.13
C ILE A 18 -34.11 1.37 -1.51
N GLU A 19 -34.82 0.31 -1.17
CA GLU A 19 -36.08 0.41 -0.40
C GLU A 19 -35.79 1.01 0.99
N PRO A 20 -36.58 2.02 1.44
CA PRO A 20 -36.33 2.66 2.73
C PRO A 20 -36.29 1.69 3.91
N ALA A 21 -37.03 0.57 3.85
CA ALA A 21 -37.05 -0.48 4.86
C ALA A 21 -35.70 -1.16 5.07
N LEU A 22 -34.80 -1.16 4.07
CA LEU A 22 -33.46 -1.76 4.13
C LEU A 22 -32.37 -0.79 4.62
N LEU A 23 -32.66 0.51 4.71
CA LEU A 23 -31.67 1.49 5.21
C LEU A 23 -31.16 1.19 6.63
N PRO A 24 -31.98 0.76 7.60
CA PRO A 24 -31.50 0.36 8.91
C PRO A 24 -30.51 -0.83 8.85
N LEU A 25 -30.76 -1.81 7.97
CA LEU A 25 -29.83 -2.92 7.72
C LEU A 25 -28.47 -2.40 7.23
N MET A 26 -28.48 -1.55 6.21
CA MET A 26 -27.25 -0.99 5.64
C MET A 26 -26.42 -0.25 6.68
N ARG A 27 -27.06 0.53 7.55
CA ARG A 27 -26.37 1.32 8.59
C ARG A 27 -25.73 0.43 9.66
N ARG A 28 -26.47 -0.56 10.21
CA ARG A 28 -25.95 -1.41 11.29
C ARG A 28 -24.89 -2.41 10.82
N THR A 29 -24.85 -2.72 9.52
CA THR A 29 -23.89 -3.65 8.93
C THR A 29 -22.75 -2.95 8.17
N ALA A 30 -22.68 -1.62 8.21
CA ALA A 30 -21.76 -0.81 7.40
C ALA A 30 -20.26 -1.15 7.61
N ASN A 31 -19.87 -1.47 8.86
CA ASN A 31 -18.49 -1.81 9.23
C ASN A 31 -18.28 -3.32 9.49
N ALA A 32 -19.28 -4.16 9.22
CA ALA A 32 -19.21 -5.58 9.56
C ALA A 32 -18.58 -6.40 8.41
N ARG A 33 -17.74 -7.34 8.77
CA ARG A 33 -17.35 -8.47 7.92
C ARG A 33 -18.45 -9.52 7.92
N ALA A 34 -18.44 -10.44 6.94
CA ALA A 34 -19.43 -11.51 6.87
C ALA A 34 -19.56 -12.35 8.17
N GLN A 35 -18.41 -12.58 8.83
CA GLN A 35 -18.35 -13.34 10.08
C GLN A 35 -18.87 -12.61 11.31
N ASP A 36 -18.95 -11.28 11.27
CA ASP A 36 -19.36 -10.43 12.37
C ASP A 36 -20.89 -10.23 12.40
N LEU A 37 -21.59 -10.70 11.35
CA LEU A 37 -23.02 -10.51 11.14
C LEU A 37 -23.84 -11.64 11.79
N THR A 38 -25.02 -11.27 12.29
CA THR A 38 -26.03 -12.28 12.65
C THR A 38 -26.47 -13.05 11.39
N PRO A 39 -26.88 -14.32 11.50
CA PRO A 39 -27.38 -15.08 10.34
C PRO A 39 -28.54 -14.39 9.59
N ALA A 40 -29.42 -13.68 10.31
CA ALA A 40 -30.54 -12.95 9.74
C ALA A 40 -30.07 -11.74 8.94
N ASP A 41 -29.18 -10.89 9.48
CA ASP A 41 -28.64 -9.72 8.80
C ASP A 41 -27.80 -10.12 7.61
N ARG A 42 -27.00 -11.17 7.78
CA ARG A 42 -26.17 -11.72 6.71
C ARG A 42 -27.04 -12.20 5.53
N GLY A 43 -28.08 -13.00 5.80
CA GLY A 43 -28.96 -13.50 4.73
C GLY A 43 -29.72 -12.39 3.98
N GLN A 44 -30.19 -11.36 4.71
CA GLN A 44 -30.82 -10.20 4.07
C GLN A 44 -29.85 -9.40 3.21
N LEU A 45 -28.63 -9.16 3.71
CA LEU A 45 -27.62 -8.41 2.99
C LEU A 45 -27.10 -9.17 1.77
N GLU A 46 -26.85 -10.47 1.89
CA GLU A 46 -26.46 -11.34 0.77
C GLU A 46 -27.54 -11.38 -0.32
N SER A 47 -28.82 -11.41 0.05
CA SER A 47 -29.94 -11.35 -0.90
C SER A 47 -29.96 -10.03 -1.65
N LEU A 48 -29.74 -8.90 -0.96
CA LEU A 48 -29.64 -7.57 -1.59
C LEU A 48 -28.41 -7.50 -2.54
N ILE A 49 -27.25 -7.97 -2.10
CA ILE A 49 -26.02 -7.99 -2.89
C ILE A 49 -26.24 -8.79 -4.17
N GLU A 50 -26.83 -9.98 -4.07
CA GLU A 50 -27.09 -10.83 -5.23
C GLU A 50 -28.10 -10.20 -6.21
N ALA A 51 -29.14 -9.55 -5.71
CA ALA A 51 -30.07 -8.81 -6.56
C ALA A 51 -29.36 -7.65 -7.33
N ARG A 52 -28.45 -6.93 -6.63
CA ARG A 52 -27.67 -5.87 -7.24
C ARG A 52 -26.64 -6.41 -8.24
N ARG A 53 -25.98 -7.52 -7.93
CA ARG A 53 -25.03 -8.20 -8.84
C ARG A 53 -25.72 -8.55 -10.16
N ARG A 54 -26.89 -9.18 -10.10
CA ARG A 54 -27.66 -9.53 -11.31
C ARG A 54 -28.07 -8.29 -12.12
N ARG A 55 -28.54 -7.24 -11.45
CA ARG A 55 -28.94 -6.01 -12.11
C ARG A 55 -27.77 -5.33 -12.82
N VAL A 56 -26.61 -5.21 -12.14
CA VAL A 56 -25.42 -4.57 -12.70
C VAL A 56 -24.84 -5.38 -13.85
N ALA A 57 -24.83 -6.72 -13.76
CA ALA A 57 -24.35 -7.58 -14.84
C ALA A 57 -25.12 -7.37 -16.16
N GLN A 58 -26.40 -7.01 -16.08
CA GLN A 58 -27.25 -6.74 -17.25
C GLN A 58 -27.22 -5.26 -17.68
N ALA A 59 -26.66 -4.38 -16.86
CA ALA A 59 -26.70 -2.95 -17.10
C ALA A 59 -25.75 -2.53 -18.23
N GLY A 60 -26.28 -1.79 -19.20
CA GLY A 60 -25.48 -1.04 -20.17
C GLY A 60 -24.78 0.17 -19.51
N ILE A 61 -23.96 0.87 -20.27
CA ILE A 61 -23.15 2.00 -19.78
C ILE A 61 -23.97 3.06 -19.04
N VAL A 62 -25.10 3.48 -19.62
CA VAL A 62 -25.96 4.53 -19.04
C VAL A 62 -26.58 4.10 -17.70
N GLU A 63 -27.02 2.86 -17.60
CA GLU A 63 -27.60 2.35 -16.35
C GLU A 63 -26.50 2.12 -15.29
N ALA A 64 -25.37 1.56 -15.66
CA ALA A 64 -24.23 1.36 -14.75
C ALA A 64 -23.79 2.67 -14.08
N ARG A 65 -23.72 3.77 -14.83
CA ARG A 65 -23.44 5.11 -14.29
C ARG A 65 -24.47 5.56 -13.25
N ARG A 66 -25.72 5.21 -13.40
CA ARG A 66 -26.79 5.55 -12.43
C ARG A 66 -26.76 4.66 -11.19
N LEU A 67 -26.32 3.42 -11.34
CA LEU A 67 -26.28 2.45 -10.26
C LEU A 67 -25.09 2.63 -9.33
N SER A 68 -23.95 3.10 -9.85
CA SER A 68 -22.69 3.19 -9.09
C SER A 68 -22.04 4.55 -9.29
N ALA A 69 -21.72 5.23 -8.19
CA ALA A 69 -20.92 6.45 -8.20
C ALA A 69 -19.53 6.19 -8.77
N GLU A 70 -18.93 5.05 -8.45
CA GLU A 70 -17.61 4.62 -8.89
C GLU A 70 -17.55 4.43 -10.40
N LEU A 71 -18.52 3.68 -10.95
CA LEU A 71 -18.65 3.50 -12.39
C LEU A 71 -19.02 4.83 -13.09
N ASN A 72 -19.83 5.68 -12.45
CA ASN A 72 -20.14 6.99 -13.02
C ASN A 72 -18.88 7.85 -13.18
N GLY A 73 -18.03 7.93 -12.16
CA GLY A 73 -16.75 8.65 -12.23
C GLY A 73 -15.78 8.00 -13.21
N LEU A 74 -15.64 6.68 -13.18
CA LEU A 74 -14.74 5.94 -14.07
C LEU A 74 -15.12 6.13 -15.55
N LEU A 75 -16.39 5.98 -15.88
CA LEU A 75 -16.93 6.11 -17.24
C LEU A 75 -16.98 7.56 -17.73
N ALA A 76 -16.67 8.53 -16.88
CA ALA A 76 -16.48 9.93 -17.28
C ALA A 76 -15.02 10.26 -17.61
N VAL A 77 -14.07 9.36 -17.30
CA VAL A 77 -12.66 9.53 -17.67
C VAL A 77 -12.52 9.45 -19.19
N PRO A 78 -11.88 10.44 -19.85
CA PRO A 78 -11.65 10.40 -21.29
C PRO A 78 -10.87 9.16 -21.72
N ASP A 79 -11.27 8.60 -22.85
CA ASP A 79 -10.59 7.46 -23.50
C ASP A 79 -10.50 6.19 -22.64
N VAL A 80 -11.35 6.07 -21.60
CA VAL A 80 -11.42 4.86 -20.78
C VAL A 80 -12.16 3.73 -21.50
N LEU A 81 -13.02 4.07 -22.44
CA LEU A 81 -13.74 3.12 -23.30
C LEU A 81 -13.40 3.32 -24.77
N GLU A 82 -13.23 2.21 -25.46
CA GLU A 82 -13.20 2.09 -26.92
C GLU A 82 -14.49 1.38 -27.38
N GLY A 83 -15.51 2.17 -27.76
CA GLY A 83 -16.87 1.66 -27.95
C GLY A 83 -17.52 1.25 -26.62
N GLU A 84 -17.86 -0.03 -26.45
CA GLU A 84 -18.40 -0.58 -25.20
C GLU A 84 -17.36 -1.34 -24.35
N SER A 85 -16.13 -1.49 -24.84
CA SER A 85 -15.04 -2.16 -24.14
C SER A 85 -14.11 -1.17 -23.44
N PHE A 86 -13.49 -1.58 -22.34
CA PHE A 86 -12.44 -0.80 -21.71
C PHE A 86 -11.16 -0.80 -22.56
N SER A 87 -10.43 0.30 -22.51
CA SER A 87 -9.15 0.42 -23.20
C SER A 87 -8.17 -0.65 -22.69
N PRO A 88 -7.52 -1.42 -23.57
CA PRO A 88 -6.55 -2.45 -23.17
C PRO A 88 -5.26 -1.87 -22.54
N ASP A 89 -5.02 -0.58 -22.71
CA ASP A 89 -3.90 0.13 -22.11
C ASP A 89 -4.16 0.50 -20.63
N ASP A 90 -5.40 0.42 -20.16
CA ASP A 90 -5.78 0.81 -18.82
C ASP A 90 -5.90 -0.42 -17.89
N ARG A 91 -5.29 -0.31 -16.72
CA ARG A 91 -5.49 -1.23 -15.60
C ARG A 91 -6.33 -0.54 -14.53
N HIS A 92 -7.28 -1.27 -13.96
CA HIS A 92 -8.20 -0.75 -12.95
C HIS A 92 -7.91 -1.39 -11.60
N LEU A 93 -7.56 -0.58 -10.61
CA LEU A 93 -7.34 -1.02 -9.24
C LEU A 93 -8.46 -0.48 -8.35
N LEU A 94 -9.22 -1.37 -7.73
CA LEU A 94 -10.35 -1.03 -6.89
C LEU A 94 -9.96 -1.07 -5.41
N VAL A 95 -10.18 0.03 -4.69
CA VAL A 95 -9.92 0.15 -3.25
C VAL A 95 -11.24 0.19 -2.51
N ALA A 96 -11.54 -0.84 -1.75
CA ALA A 96 -12.77 -0.97 -0.97
C ALA A 96 -12.48 -1.15 0.52
N SER A 97 -13.48 -0.87 1.36
CA SER A 97 -13.40 -1.21 2.78
C SER A 97 -13.38 -2.73 3.00
N ASP A 98 -12.73 -3.16 4.09
CA ASP A 98 -12.69 -4.55 4.54
C ASP A 98 -14.00 -4.94 5.27
N THR A 99 -15.12 -4.73 4.59
CA THR A 99 -16.49 -5.03 5.04
C THR A 99 -17.21 -5.88 4.01
N LEU A 100 -18.26 -6.61 4.41
CA LEU A 100 -19.05 -7.37 3.45
C LEU A 100 -19.64 -6.47 2.36
N GLN A 101 -20.18 -5.30 2.72
CA GLN A 101 -20.75 -4.34 1.77
C GLN A 101 -19.71 -3.82 0.79
N GLY A 102 -18.55 -3.34 1.28
CA GLY A 102 -17.50 -2.76 0.46
C GLY A 102 -16.88 -3.76 -0.50
N ARG A 103 -16.51 -4.95 0.01
CA ARG A 103 -15.93 -6.02 -0.82
C ARG A 103 -16.91 -6.47 -1.91
N SER A 104 -18.18 -6.69 -1.56
CA SER A 104 -19.19 -7.09 -2.55
C SER A 104 -19.43 -6.03 -3.62
N CYS A 105 -19.43 -4.75 -3.26
CA CYS A 105 -19.52 -3.67 -4.24
C CYS A 105 -18.30 -3.68 -5.18
N ALA A 106 -17.09 -3.84 -4.65
CA ALA A 106 -15.88 -3.90 -5.47
C ALA A 106 -15.87 -5.12 -6.41
N GLU A 107 -16.31 -6.28 -5.94
CA GLU A 107 -16.47 -7.47 -6.77
C GLU A 107 -17.45 -7.23 -7.93
N ILE A 108 -18.60 -6.63 -7.65
CA ILE A 108 -19.60 -6.31 -8.69
C ILE A 108 -19.04 -5.33 -9.73
N VAL A 109 -18.31 -4.30 -9.29
CA VAL A 109 -17.66 -3.34 -10.18
C VAL A 109 -16.57 -4.02 -11.01
N ARG A 110 -15.70 -4.84 -10.38
CA ARG A 110 -14.67 -5.62 -11.07
C ARG A 110 -15.27 -6.51 -12.15
N ASP A 111 -16.30 -7.27 -11.81
CA ASP A 111 -16.92 -8.23 -12.72
C ASP A 111 -17.60 -7.51 -13.90
N TRP A 112 -18.16 -6.31 -13.66
CA TRP A 112 -18.74 -5.48 -14.73
C TRP A 112 -17.66 -4.93 -15.68
N ILE A 113 -16.49 -4.52 -15.16
CA ILE A 113 -15.33 -4.08 -15.94
C ILE A 113 -14.78 -5.27 -16.75
N ALA A 114 -14.58 -6.42 -16.12
CA ALA A 114 -14.07 -7.62 -16.76
C ALA A 114 -14.99 -8.13 -17.89
N ALA A 115 -16.30 -8.07 -17.71
CA ALA A 115 -17.27 -8.41 -18.76
C ALA A 115 -17.16 -7.50 -20.02
N ARG A 116 -16.46 -6.36 -19.88
CA ARG A 116 -16.16 -5.41 -20.97
C ARG A 116 -14.69 -5.35 -21.31
N GLN A 117 -13.98 -6.47 -21.13
CA GLN A 117 -12.57 -6.68 -21.50
C GLN A 117 -11.59 -5.78 -20.72
N GLY A 118 -12.02 -5.15 -19.62
CA GLY A 118 -11.13 -4.38 -18.75
C GLY A 118 -10.31 -5.26 -17.80
N ASP A 119 -9.05 -4.91 -17.61
CA ASP A 119 -8.18 -5.52 -16.59
C ASP A 119 -8.44 -4.85 -15.23
N ALA A 120 -9.15 -5.55 -14.33
CA ALA A 120 -9.56 -5.01 -13.03
C ALA A 120 -9.20 -5.96 -11.89
N GLU A 121 -8.54 -5.42 -10.87
CA GLU A 121 -8.23 -6.12 -9.62
C GLU A 121 -8.72 -5.33 -8.40
N ILE A 122 -8.95 -6.03 -7.28
CA ILE A 122 -9.29 -5.43 -6.00
C ILE A 122 -8.02 -5.42 -5.14
N LEU A 123 -7.65 -4.24 -4.65
CA LEU A 123 -6.56 -4.10 -3.69
C LEU A 123 -7.05 -4.56 -2.31
N ASP A 124 -6.53 -5.68 -1.85
CA ASP A 124 -6.85 -6.17 -0.50
C ASP A 124 -6.11 -5.32 0.54
N VAL A 125 -6.86 -4.67 1.42
CA VAL A 125 -6.33 -3.87 2.53
C VAL A 125 -7.07 -4.28 3.80
N PRO A 126 -6.49 -5.19 4.60
CA PRO A 126 -7.09 -5.63 5.86
C PRO A 126 -7.36 -4.45 6.80
N ASP A 127 -8.45 -4.53 7.54
CA ASP A 127 -8.88 -3.54 8.54
C ASP A 127 -9.12 -2.11 8.01
N LEU A 128 -9.29 -1.94 6.69
CA LEU A 128 -9.72 -0.66 6.12
C LEU A 128 -11.21 -0.40 6.46
N ARG A 129 -11.49 -0.19 7.75
CA ARG A 129 -12.83 -0.01 8.36
C ARG A 129 -12.78 1.14 9.35
N THR A 130 -13.92 1.80 9.60
CA THR A 130 -13.99 3.01 10.42
C THR A 130 -14.49 2.78 11.86
N ASP A 131 -14.64 1.55 12.27
CA ASP A 131 -15.09 1.16 13.61
C ASP A 131 -14.00 1.27 14.68
N GLU A 132 -12.73 1.12 14.28
CA GLU A 132 -11.58 1.24 15.18
C GLU A 132 -10.51 2.15 14.56
N LEU A 133 -10.32 3.34 15.15
CA LEU A 133 -9.43 4.37 14.59
C LEU A 133 -7.98 3.90 14.48
N ALA A 134 -7.47 3.15 15.46
CA ALA A 134 -6.09 2.68 15.45
C ALA A 134 -5.84 1.70 14.30
N ALA A 135 -6.70 0.70 14.14
CA ALA A 135 -6.63 -0.26 13.05
C ALA A 135 -6.79 0.43 11.68
N PHE A 136 -7.73 1.39 11.58
CA PHE A 136 -7.92 2.17 10.36
C PHE A 136 -6.66 2.94 9.94
N ARG A 137 -5.93 3.56 10.88
CA ARG A 137 -4.68 4.27 10.59
C ARG A 137 -3.59 3.31 10.09
N VAL A 138 -3.46 2.14 10.69
CA VAL A 138 -2.56 1.08 10.20
C VAL A 138 -2.96 0.63 8.79
N ALA A 139 -4.27 0.47 8.55
CA ALA A 139 -4.76 0.12 7.22
C ALA A 139 -4.46 1.18 6.14
N LEU A 140 -4.46 2.48 6.50
CA LEU A 140 -4.03 3.55 5.58
C LEU A 140 -2.54 3.44 5.22
N SER A 141 -1.66 3.07 6.17
CA SER A 141 -0.25 2.80 5.88
C SER A 141 -0.10 1.61 4.91
N THR A 142 -0.81 0.52 5.19
CA THR A 142 -0.84 -0.66 4.31
C THR A 142 -1.38 -0.32 2.92
N LEU A 143 -2.39 0.55 2.83
CA LEU A 143 -2.92 1.05 1.56
C LEU A 143 -1.83 1.79 0.76
N ALA A 144 -1.09 2.70 1.40
CA ALA A 144 -0.02 3.46 0.74
C ALA A 144 1.11 2.55 0.25
N GLU A 145 1.55 1.60 1.08
CA GLU A 145 2.59 0.62 0.73
C GLU A 145 2.18 -0.23 -0.48
N ARG A 146 0.98 -0.83 -0.44
CA ARG A 146 0.46 -1.67 -1.52
C ARG A 146 0.22 -0.89 -2.81
N LEU A 147 -0.23 0.36 -2.72
CA LEU A 147 -0.32 1.24 -3.90
C LEU A 147 1.06 1.53 -4.49
N SER A 148 2.06 1.84 -3.65
CA SER A 148 3.42 2.11 -4.10
C SER A 148 4.04 0.93 -4.86
N GLU A 149 3.75 -0.30 -4.46
CA GLU A 149 4.18 -1.52 -5.16
C GLU A 149 3.56 -1.67 -6.56
N ARG A 150 2.31 -1.20 -6.73
CA ARG A 150 1.53 -1.37 -7.97
C ARG A 150 1.75 -0.27 -9.00
N VAL A 151 2.17 0.93 -8.58
CA VAL A 151 2.27 2.12 -9.44
C VAL A 151 3.60 2.25 -10.20
N ALA A 152 4.58 1.38 -9.95
CA ALA A 152 5.92 1.51 -10.51
C ALA A 152 5.91 1.62 -12.05
N GLY A 153 6.37 2.77 -12.57
CA GLY A 153 6.52 3.01 -14.01
C GLY A 153 5.22 3.30 -14.77
N GLN A 154 4.08 3.49 -14.09
CA GLN A 154 2.78 3.75 -14.71
C GLN A 154 2.31 5.20 -14.47
N LYS A 155 1.48 5.71 -15.38
CA LYS A 155 0.73 6.96 -15.17
C LYS A 155 -0.47 6.65 -14.28
N VAL A 156 -0.52 7.24 -13.08
CA VAL A 156 -1.58 7.00 -12.09
C VAL A 156 -2.66 8.07 -12.19
N LEU A 157 -3.92 7.63 -12.21
CA LEU A 157 -5.12 8.46 -12.10
C LEU A 157 -5.99 7.93 -10.96
N LEU A 158 -6.33 8.78 -9.99
CA LEU A 158 -7.25 8.40 -8.92
C LEU A 158 -8.67 8.86 -9.24
N ASN A 159 -9.62 7.93 -9.34
CA ASN A 159 -11.04 8.22 -9.37
C ASN A 159 -11.60 8.16 -7.94
N LEU A 160 -11.81 9.31 -7.34
CA LEU A 160 -12.28 9.46 -5.96
C LEU A 160 -13.77 9.86 -5.89
N THR A 161 -14.56 9.50 -6.90
CA THR A 161 -15.99 9.79 -6.98
C THR A 161 -16.79 9.01 -5.95
N GLY A 162 -16.46 7.76 -5.72
CA GLY A 162 -17.06 6.89 -4.70
C GLY A 162 -16.17 6.71 -3.47
N GLY A 163 -16.55 5.78 -2.60
CA GLY A 163 -15.76 5.38 -1.44
C GLY A 163 -15.96 6.22 -0.18
N PHE A 164 -15.17 5.91 0.84
CA PHE A 164 -15.20 6.63 2.12
C PHE A 164 -14.51 7.98 2.04
N LYS A 165 -15.14 9.01 2.61
CA LYS A 165 -14.58 10.37 2.62
C LYS A 165 -13.18 10.45 3.24
N SER A 166 -12.93 9.70 4.32
CA SER A 166 -11.62 9.65 4.99
C SER A 166 -10.54 9.02 4.11
N VAL A 167 -10.86 7.93 3.40
CA VAL A 167 -9.94 7.30 2.44
C VAL A 167 -9.69 8.21 1.24
N ASN A 168 -10.73 8.88 0.72
CA ASN A 168 -10.60 9.84 -0.37
C ASN A 168 -9.72 11.03 0.02
N ALA A 169 -9.90 11.58 1.22
CA ALA A 169 -9.05 12.68 1.72
C ALA A 169 -7.58 12.26 1.84
N TYR A 170 -7.33 11.06 2.38
CA TYR A 170 -5.98 10.48 2.47
C TYR A 170 -5.36 10.27 1.08
N LEU A 171 -6.08 9.64 0.17
CA LEU A 171 -5.61 9.39 -1.20
C LEU A 171 -5.40 10.68 -1.98
N GLN A 172 -6.21 11.71 -1.77
CA GLN A 172 -6.00 13.03 -2.37
C GLN A 172 -4.68 13.65 -1.90
N ALA A 173 -4.39 13.61 -0.60
CA ALA A 173 -3.13 14.12 -0.07
C ALA A 173 -1.94 13.28 -0.55
N LEU A 174 -2.08 11.95 -0.60
CA LEU A 174 -1.07 11.06 -1.16
C LEU A 174 -0.82 11.34 -2.65
N ALA A 175 -1.87 11.60 -3.43
CA ALA A 175 -1.76 11.98 -4.84
C ALA A 175 -0.96 13.27 -5.03
N MET A 176 -1.21 14.28 -4.19
CA MET A 176 -0.43 15.52 -4.20
C MET A 176 1.05 15.26 -3.89
N LEU A 177 1.33 14.41 -2.90
CA LEU A 177 2.69 14.02 -2.51
C LEU A 177 3.40 13.27 -3.63
N GLN A 178 2.71 12.33 -4.29
CA GLN A 178 3.28 11.47 -5.33
C GLN A 178 3.25 12.10 -6.73
N GLY A 179 2.57 13.23 -6.90
CA GLY A 179 2.37 13.89 -8.19
C GLY A 179 1.44 13.10 -9.12
N TRP A 180 0.40 12.49 -8.56
CA TRP A 180 -0.66 11.83 -9.31
C TRP A 180 -1.80 12.80 -9.63
N GLU A 181 -2.57 12.47 -10.65
CA GLU A 181 -3.78 13.19 -11.03
C GLU A 181 -4.99 12.58 -10.32
N THR A 182 -5.96 13.41 -9.92
CA THR A 182 -7.21 12.94 -9.33
C THR A 182 -8.42 13.47 -10.07
N VAL A 183 -9.49 12.69 -10.08
CA VAL A 183 -10.76 13.06 -10.69
C VAL A 183 -11.92 12.80 -9.75
N PHE A 184 -12.92 13.66 -9.85
CA PHE A 184 -14.19 13.58 -9.12
C PHE A 184 -15.34 13.87 -10.07
N LEU A 185 -16.46 13.17 -9.89
CA LEU A 185 -17.71 13.50 -10.51
C LEU A 185 -18.76 13.77 -9.44
N PHE A 186 -19.32 14.96 -9.41
CA PHE A 186 -20.43 15.29 -8.50
C PHE A 186 -21.72 14.71 -9.01
N GLU A 187 -22.63 14.29 -8.11
CA GLU A 187 -23.94 13.71 -8.48
C GLU A 187 -24.79 14.63 -9.38
N SER A 188 -24.67 15.95 -9.18
CA SER A 188 -25.37 16.97 -9.96
C SER A 188 -24.60 17.47 -11.19
N ALA A 189 -23.34 17.07 -11.36
CA ALA A 189 -22.50 17.55 -12.45
C ALA A 189 -22.48 16.53 -13.62
N ARG A 190 -22.39 17.05 -14.84
CA ARG A 190 -22.13 16.24 -16.04
C ARG A 190 -20.66 16.17 -16.39
N GLU A 191 -19.87 17.09 -15.85
CA GLU A 191 -18.45 17.24 -16.14
C GLU A 191 -17.59 16.68 -15.02
N LEU A 192 -16.50 16.03 -15.40
CA LEU A 192 -15.51 15.48 -14.50
C LEU A 192 -14.62 16.61 -13.97
N LEU A 193 -14.60 16.82 -12.66
CA LEU A 193 -13.61 17.69 -12.05
C LEU A 193 -12.25 16.98 -12.06
N ARG A 194 -11.26 17.60 -12.69
CA ARG A 194 -9.87 17.13 -12.68
C ARG A 194 -9.03 18.01 -11.78
N ILE A 195 -8.29 17.40 -10.87
CA ILE A 195 -7.24 18.05 -10.11
C ILE A 195 -5.91 17.57 -10.69
N PRO A 196 -5.26 18.40 -11.51
CA PRO A 196 -4.02 18.02 -12.18
C PRO A 196 -2.89 17.92 -11.18
N ARG A 197 -1.81 17.26 -11.59
CA ARG A 197 -0.53 17.29 -10.86
C ARG A 197 -0.09 18.74 -10.63
N LEU A 198 0.16 19.09 -9.37
CA LEU A 198 0.71 20.39 -9.04
C LEU A 198 2.20 20.47 -9.40
N PRO A 199 2.70 21.60 -9.94
CA PRO A 199 4.10 21.82 -10.24
C PRO A 199 4.91 22.12 -8.96
N VAL A 200 4.73 21.32 -7.92
CA VAL A 200 5.38 21.46 -6.61
C VAL A 200 6.30 20.28 -6.38
N VAL A 201 7.51 20.52 -5.93
CA VAL A 201 8.45 19.50 -5.51
C VAL A 201 8.55 19.52 -3.98
N TRP A 202 8.20 18.44 -3.35
CA TRP A 202 8.36 18.23 -1.92
C TRP A 202 9.76 17.70 -1.65
N ASP A 203 10.60 18.46 -0.99
CA ASP A 203 11.94 18.01 -0.55
C ASP A 203 11.82 17.18 0.72
N VAL A 204 11.18 16.01 0.57
CA VAL A 204 10.94 15.07 1.66
C VAL A 204 12.24 14.47 2.16
N ALA A 205 13.19 14.23 1.26
CA ALA A 205 14.50 13.67 1.61
C ALA A 205 15.23 14.59 2.59
N ARG A 206 15.32 15.89 2.29
CA ARG A 206 15.94 16.87 3.17
C ARG A 206 15.21 17.00 4.52
N ALA A 207 13.89 16.97 4.50
CA ALA A 207 13.08 17.09 5.72
C ALA A 207 13.25 15.90 6.66
N LEU A 208 13.40 14.69 6.11
CA LEU A 208 13.48 13.45 6.90
C LEU A 208 14.90 12.97 7.19
N GLU A 209 15.92 13.45 6.47
CA GLU A 209 17.31 13.01 6.65
C GLU A 209 17.79 13.07 8.11
N PRO A 210 17.49 14.11 8.92
CA PRO A 210 17.88 14.17 10.34
C PRO A 210 17.24 13.08 11.19
N HIS A 211 16.06 12.58 10.80
CA HIS A 211 15.28 11.58 11.54
C HIS A 211 15.37 10.17 10.95
N LEU A 212 16.06 10.02 9.82
CA LEU A 212 16.06 8.81 9.01
C LEU A 212 16.41 7.55 9.82
N HIS A 213 17.43 7.62 10.67
CA HIS A 213 17.86 6.46 11.50
C HIS A 213 16.74 6.00 12.44
N LEU A 214 16.08 6.93 13.15
CA LEU A 214 14.96 6.59 14.04
C LEU A 214 13.73 6.07 13.30
N LEU A 215 13.41 6.65 12.14
CA LEU A 215 12.29 6.19 11.32
C LEU A 215 12.53 4.80 10.74
N ARG A 216 13.76 4.49 10.28
CA ARG A 216 14.16 3.15 9.85
C ARG A 216 14.09 2.14 11.00
N ARG A 217 14.58 2.54 12.19
CA ARG A 217 14.49 1.70 13.39
C ARG A 217 13.03 1.45 13.79
N LEU A 218 12.17 2.47 13.77
CA LEU A 218 10.72 2.30 13.99
C LEU A 218 10.10 1.30 13.01
N ARG A 219 10.46 1.34 11.74
CA ARG A 219 9.98 0.37 10.73
C ARG A 219 10.42 -1.05 11.08
N ALA A 220 11.65 -1.23 11.55
CA ALA A 220 12.19 -2.55 11.89
C ALA A 220 11.56 -3.14 13.16
N VAL A 221 11.48 -2.37 14.25
CA VAL A 221 11.00 -2.84 15.57
C VAL A 221 9.53 -2.57 15.83
N GLN A 222 8.83 -1.89 14.91
CA GLN A 222 7.42 -1.49 14.93
C GLN A 222 7.07 -0.41 15.95
N SER A 223 7.66 -0.37 17.14
CA SER A 223 7.42 0.70 18.11
C SER A 223 8.63 0.95 19.01
N LEU A 224 8.81 2.21 19.43
CA LEU A 224 9.82 2.65 20.37
C LEU A 224 9.20 3.44 21.52
N PRO A 225 9.84 3.53 22.70
CA PRO A 225 9.43 4.44 23.77
C PRO A 225 9.37 5.89 23.26
N LEU A 226 8.35 6.64 23.66
CA LEU A 226 8.17 8.02 23.21
C LEU A 226 9.36 8.92 23.58
N SER A 227 10.05 8.60 24.68
CA SER A 227 11.25 9.31 25.12
C SER A 227 12.42 9.26 24.10
N GLU A 228 12.50 8.21 23.29
CA GLU A 228 13.50 8.08 22.22
C GLU A 228 13.12 8.85 20.94
N LEU A 229 11.86 9.26 20.82
CA LEU A 229 11.28 9.87 19.63
C LEU A 229 11.07 11.38 19.73
N SER A 230 11.58 12.03 20.76
CA SER A 230 11.37 13.46 21.04
C SER A 230 11.81 14.40 19.91
N SER A 231 12.75 13.97 19.08
CA SER A 231 13.22 14.73 17.91
C SER A 231 12.40 14.50 16.64
N VAL A 232 11.56 13.46 16.62
CA VAL A 232 10.78 13.10 15.42
C VAL A 232 9.51 13.94 15.38
N PRO A 233 9.14 14.58 14.25
CA PRO A 233 7.90 15.33 14.13
C PRO A 233 6.67 14.47 14.47
N GLU A 234 5.76 15.01 15.27
CA GLU A 234 4.55 14.33 15.75
C GLU A 234 3.70 13.77 14.59
N SER A 235 3.63 14.50 13.48
CA SER A 235 2.88 14.08 12.27
C SER A 235 3.37 12.76 11.67
N LEU A 236 4.63 12.36 11.94
CA LEU A 236 5.20 11.11 11.46
C LEU A 236 4.95 9.93 12.42
N LEU A 237 4.37 10.20 13.58
CA LEU A 237 4.17 9.24 14.65
C LEU A 237 2.70 8.98 14.92
N PHE A 238 2.41 7.74 15.25
CA PHE A 238 1.19 7.34 15.94
C PHE A 238 1.58 6.88 17.35
N VAL A 239 0.97 7.50 18.37
CA VAL A 239 1.31 7.24 19.76
C VAL A 239 0.22 6.40 20.43
N LEU A 240 0.61 5.31 21.06
CA LEU A 240 -0.25 4.45 21.86
C LEU A 240 0.54 3.97 23.10
N ASP A 241 -0.05 4.04 24.28
CA ASP A 241 0.53 3.54 25.54
C ASP A 241 1.99 3.97 25.78
N ASN A 242 2.26 5.26 25.60
CA ASN A 242 3.61 5.87 25.75
C ASN A 242 4.68 5.28 24.79
N ARG A 243 4.24 4.67 23.70
CA ARG A 243 5.10 4.18 22.61
C ARG A 243 4.69 4.85 21.31
N GLY A 244 5.67 5.15 20.47
CA GLY A 244 5.45 5.66 19.11
C GLY A 244 5.72 4.59 18.08
N CYS A 245 4.91 4.55 17.04
CA CYS A 245 5.13 3.82 15.78
C CYS A 245 4.98 4.79 14.60
N LEU A 246 5.35 4.36 13.39
CA LEU A 246 5.14 5.19 12.21
C LEU A 246 3.64 5.44 12.00
N SER A 247 3.28 6.71 11.79
CA SER A 247 1.96 7.03 11.28
C SER A 247 1.83 6.64 9.81
N GLU A 248 0.62 6.69 9.28
CA GLU A 248 0.34 6.51 7.85
C GLU A 248 1.15 7.49 6.98
N TRP A 249 1.35 8.72 7.46
CA TRP A 249 2.20 9.72 6.80
C TRP A 249 3.68 9.44 7.02
N GLY A 250 4.06 9.01 8.22
CA GLY A 250 5.43 8.61 8.53
C GLY A 250 5.92 7.52 7.60
N SER A 251 5.12 6.50 7.36
CA SER A 251 5.43 5.41 6.42
C SER A 251 5.56 5.92 4.98
N ALA A 252 4.55 6.66 4.47
CA ALA A 252 4.54 7.14 3.09
C ALA A 252 5.70 8.13 2.80
N LEU A 253 6.00 9.04 3.74
CA LEU A 253 7.09 10.00 3.60
C LEU A 253 8.45 9.33 3.73
N LEU A 254 8.60 8.32 4.60
CA LEU A 254 9.84 7.56 4.72
C LEU A 254 10.16 6.82 3.41
N ASP A 255 9.18 6.17 2.77
CA ASP A 255 9.40 5.49 1.50
C ASP A 255 9.88 6.45 0.41
N ARG A 256 9.28 7.64 0.35
CA ARG A 256 9.68 8.67 -0.58
C ARG A 256 11.10 9.19 -0.29
N ALA A 257 11.43 9.46 0.98
CA ALA A 257 12.78 9.87 1.38
C ALA A 257 13.82 8.80 1.05
N CYS A 258 13.53 7.53 1.37
CA CYS A 258 14.41 6.40 1.09
C CYS A 258 14.67 6.22 -0.41
N ALA A 259 13.70 6.51 -1.28
CA ALA A 259 13.91 6.43 -2.73
C ALA A 259 15.04 7.31 -3.23
N GLU A 260 15.30 8.43 -2.56
CA GLU A 260 16.38 9.36 -2.89
C GLU A 260 17.62 9.13 -2.02
N LEU A 261 17.47 9.08 -0.69
CA LEU A 261 18.59 9.02 0.26
C LEU A 261 19.40 7.73 0.12
N TYR A 262 18.74 6.61 -0.20
CA TYR A 262 19.41 5.31 -0.35
C TYR A 262 20.32 5.21 -1.57
N ARG A 263 20.17 6.13 -2.53
CA ARG A 263 21.06 6.23 -3.69
C ARG A 263 22.38 6.95 -3.37
N ARG A 264 22.42 7.72 -2.29
CA ARG A 264 23.54 8.61 -1.97
C ARG A 264 24.69 7.90 -1.25
N ARG A 265 24.36 6.97 -0.35
CA ARG A 265 25.35 6.26 0.49
C ARG A 265 24.79 4.98 1.09
N LEU A 266 25.68 4.12 1.56
CA LEU A 266 25.33 3.05 2.48
C LEU A 266 24.90 3.69 3.82
N HIS A 267 23.71 3.36 4.28
CA HIS A 267 23.22 3.82 5.59
C HIS A 267 23.62 2.84 6.69
N PRO A 268 23.90 3.32 7.90
CA PRO A 268 24.23 2.44 9.02
C PRO A 268 23.10 1.48 9.35
N PRO A 269 23.35 0.38 10.05
CA PRO A 269 22.32 -0.56 10.49
C PRO A 269 21.18 0.14 11.21
N ALA A 270 19.93 -0.23 10.90
CA ALA A 270 18.75 0.38 11.52
C ALA A 270 18.54 -0.07 12.98
N VAL A 271 19.09 -1.23 13.36
CA VAL A 271 18.99 -1.81 14.70
C VAL A 271 20.39 -2.16 15.23
N PRO A 272 20.63 -2.08 16.55
CA PRO A 272 21.96 -2.32 17.13
C PRO A 272 22.41 -3.78 17.06
N GLU A 273 21.48 -4.71 16.86
CA GLU A 273 21.76 -6.14 16.71
C GLU A 273 22.25 -6.53 15.30
N LEU A 274 22.23 -5.60 14.34
CA LEU A 274 22.79 -5.76 12.99
C LEU A 274 24.10 -5.00 12.89
N VAL A 275 25.15 -5.62 12.38
CA VAL A 275 26.48 -5.03 12.27
C VAL A 275 27.03 -5.25 10.86
N PHE A 276 27.80 -4.30 10.36
CA PHE A 276 28.50 -4.39 9.08
C PHE A 276 29.99 -4.58 9.31
N SER A 277 30.60 -5.55 8.63
CA SER A 277 32.07 -5.69 8.61
C SER A 277 32.69 -4.61 7.72
N GLU A 278 33.94 -4.26 7.96
CA GLU A 278 34.70 -3.34 7.11
C GLU A 278 34.81 -3.81 5.65
N ARG A 279 34.84 -5.13 5.46
CA ARG A 279 34.85 -5.73 4.13
C ARG A 279 33.55 -5.46 3.39
N PHE A 280 32.42 -5.73 4.02
CA PHE A 280 31.10 -5.45 3.45
C PHE A 280 30.92 -3.97 3.12
N GLU A 281 31.31 -3.06 4.03
CA GLU A 281 31.23 -1.63 3.78
C GLU A 281 32.05 -1.18 2.57
N ARG A 282 33.26 -1.74 2.38
CA ARG A 282 34.08 -1.44 1.20
C ARG A 282 33.43 -1.94 -0.09
N GLU A 283 32.89 -3.17 -0.07
CA GLU A 283 32.21 -3.75 -1.24
C GLU A 283 30.95 -2.97 -1.60
N ALA A 284 30.18 -2.51 -0.62
CA ALA A 284 28.96 -1.71 -0.82
C ALA A 284 29.26 -0.30 -1.39
N ARG A 285 30.40 0.33 -1.03
CA ARG A 285 30.80 1.64 -1.58
C ARG A 285 31.09 1.60 -3.08
N GLY A 286 31.36 0.44 -3.65
CA GLY A 286 31.61 0.26 -5.09
C GLY A 286 30.35 0.10 -5.95
N LEU A 287 29.16 0.10 -5.34
CA LEU A 287 27.90 -0.08 -6.06
C LEU A 287 27.45 1.21 -6.77
N ASP A 288 26.77 1.04 -7.90
CA ASP A 288 26.08 2.16 -8.53
C ASP A 288 24.87 2.63 -7.65
N PRO A 289 24.38 3.87 -7.86
CA PRO A 289 23.31 4.43 -7.01
C PRO A 289 22.01 3.60 -6.98
N ASN A 290 21.69 2.88 -8.05
CA ASN A 290 20.46 2.06 -8.07
C ASN A 290 20.62 0.78 -7.26
N ASP A 291 21.75 0.10 -7.43
CA ASP A 291 22.06 -1.11 -6.66
C ASP A 291 22.28 -0.79 -5.18
N LEU A 292 22.90 0.36 -4.88
CA LEU A 292 23.02 0.86 -3.52
C LEU A 292 21.66 1.12 -2.86
N ALA A 293 20.71 1.69 -3.62
CA ALA A 293 19.36 1.90 -3.11
C ALA A 293 18.63 0.58 -2.85
N ARG A 294 18.82 -0.42 -3.72
CA ARG A 294 18.27 -1.77 -3.52
C ARG A 294 18.87 -2.45 -2.30
N LEU A 295 20.21 -2.34 -2.15
CA LEU A 295 20.90 -2.88 -1.00
C LEU A 295 20.40 -2.26 0.31
N ASN A 296 20.31 -0.93 0.41
CA ASN A 296 19.81 -0.26 1.61
C ASN A 296 18.39 -0.72 2.00
N ARG A 297 17.49 -0.92 1.02
CA ARG A 297 16.15 -1.48 1.28
C ARG A 297 16.23 -2.91 1.84
N GLN A 298 17.09 -3.72 1.27
CA GLN A 298 17.25 -5.10 1.72
C GLN A 298 17.85 -5.17 3.12
N LEU A 299 18.74 -4.23 3.47
CA LEU A 299 19.29 -4.10 4.81
C LEU A 299 18.23 -3.68 5.85
N ASP A 300 17.22 -2.91 5.45
CA ASP A 300 16.08 -2.61 6.32
C ASP A 300 15.20 -3.86 6.55
N GLU A 301 14.95 -4.66 5.51
CA GLU A 301 14.25 -5.94 5.66
C GLU A 301 15.05 -6.92 6.56
N LEU A 302 16.37 -6.94 6.41
CA LEU A 302 17.25 -7.72 7.27
C LEU A 302 17.21 -7.22 8.72
N ALA A 303 17.21 -5.91 8.93
CA ALA A 303 17.08 -5.33 10.26
C ALA A 303 15.76 -5.76 10.94
N ARG A 304 14.67 -5.84 10.16
CA ARG A 304 13.37 -6.34 10.63
C ARG A 304 13.43 -7.85 10.92
N TRP A 305 14.10 -8.63 10.09
CA TRP A 305 14.33 -10.05 10.34
C TRP A 305 15.09 -10.28 11.67
N VAL A 306 16.17 -9.52 11.90
CA VAL A 306 16.93 -9.57 13.15
C VAL A 306 16.06 -9.17 14.34
N ALA A 307 15.36 -8.03 14.24
CA ALA A 307 14.51 -7.51 15.32
C ALA A 307 13.30 -8.42 15.66
N THR A 308 12.94 -9.34 14.77
CA THR A 308 11.83 -10.29 14.96
C THR A 308 12.31 -11.74 15.22
N ASP A 309 13.58 -11.95 15.54
CA ASP A 309 14.15 -13.29 15.72
C ASP A 309 13.84 -14.24 14.54
N GLY A 310 13.97 -13.74 13.33
CA GLY A 310 13.76 -14.51 12.10
C GLY A 310 12.30 -14.71 11.67
N ARG A 311 11.31 -14.23 12.43
CA ARG A 311 9.88 -14.39 12.07
C ARG A 311 9.50 -13.63 10.80
N HIS A 312 10.13 -12.49 10.51
CA HIS A 312 9.96 -11.75 9.29
C HIS A 312 11.01 -12.20 8.25
N ASN A 313 10.65 -13.16 7.41
CA ASN A 313 11.54 -13.65 6.33
C ASN A 313 10.78 -13.71 5.00
N PRO A 314 10.54 -12.57 4.34
CA PRO A 314 9.86 -12.54 3.05
C PRO A 314 10.71 -13.21 1.97
N LYS A 315 10.05 -13.73 0.92
CA LYS A 315 10.71 -14.40 -0.22
C LYS A 315 11.78 -13.54 -0.91
N SER A 316 11.65 -12.22 -0.83
CA SER A 316 12.62 -11.27 -1.38
C SER A 316 13.90 -11.18 -0.55
N LEU A 317 13.86 -11.55 0.73
CA LEU A 317 15.01 -11.59 1.64
C LEU A 317 15.65 -12.97 1.65
N ASP A 318 14.85 -14.02 1.75
CA ASP A 318 15.20 -15.43 1.65
C ASP A 318 16.45 -15.82 2.48
N VAL A 319 16.45 -15.46 3.78
CA VAL A 319 17.54 -15.81 4.68
C VAL A 319 17.59 -17.32 4.87
N LYS A 320 18.75 -17.92 4.55
CA LYS A 320 19.02 -19.35 4.65
C LYS A 320 20.31 -19.63 5.38
N LYS A 321 20.31 -20.72 6.14
CA LYS A 321 21.52 -21.26 6.72
C LYS A 321 22.33 -21.99 5.66
N LEU A 322 23.64 -21.75 5.62
CA LEU A 322 24.55 -22.44 4.71
C LEU A 322 24.76 -23.89 5.15
N ALA A 323 24.87 -24.81 4.20
CA ALA A 323 25.29 -26.16 4.46
C ALA A 323 26.83 -26.19 4.67
N GLY A 324 27.26 -26.44 5.90
CA GLY A 324 28.66 -26.30 6.30
C GLY A 324 29.10 -24.83 6.43
N VAL A 325 30.40 -24.57 6.33
CA VAL A 325 30.97 -23.22 6.37
C VAL A 325 31.85 -22.99 5.13
N PRO A 326 31.21 -22.90 3.93
CA PRO A 326 31.94 -22.78 2.66
C PRO A 326 32.68 -21.43 2.56
N THR A 327 32.29 -20.44 3.35
CA THR A 327 32.87 -19.09 3.36
C THR A 327 33.02 -18.58 4.80
N PRO A 328 33.99 -19.07 5.57
CA PRO A 328 34.19 -18.60 6.96
C PRO A 328 34.36 -17.06 7.04
N PRO A 329 33.80 -16.40 8.07
CA PRO A 329 32.99 -16.93 9.18
C PRO A 329 31.49 -17.12 8.85
N SER A 330 31.02 -16.83 7.64
CA SER A 330 29.62 -16.78 7.29
C SER A 330 28.92 -18.12 7.44
N THR A 331 27.80 -18.12 8.15
CA THR A 331 26.91 -19.27 8.37
C THR A 331 25.55 -19.13 7.71
N HIS A 332 25.24 -17.94 7.21
CA HIS A 332 23.98 -17.61 6.54
C HIS A 332 24.23 -16.89 5.22
N GLN A 333 23.27 -17.05 4.30
CA GLN A 333 23.18 -16.25 3.08
C GLN A 333 21.76 -15.72 2.91
N LEU A 334 21.62 -14.62 2.20
CA LEU A 334 20.36 -14.04 1.82
C LEU A 334 20.50 -13.28 0.48
N ASP A 335 19.40 -13.01 -0.16
CA ASP A 335 19.40 -12.22 -1.39
C ASP A 335 19.85 -10.79 -1.10
N ALA A 336 20.82 -10.27 -1.86
CA ALA A 336 21.21 -8.87 -1.74
C ALA A 336 20.14 -7.93 -2.28
N TRP A 337 19.44 -8.33 -3.34
CA TRP A 337 18.20 -7.74 -3.87
C TRP A 337 17.58 -8.64 -4.94
N THR A 338 16.29 -8.49 -5.18
CA THR A 338 15.53 -9.31 -6.11
C THR A 338 16.08 -9.18 -7.54
N GLY A 339 16.22 -10.32 -8.22
CA GLY A 339 16.64 -10.38 -9.63
C GLY A 339 18.13 -10.21 -9.87
N SER A 340 18.97 -10.17 -8.82
CA SER A 340 20.42 -10.22 -8.94
C SER A 340 20.97 -11.60 -8.56
N GLY A 341 22.11 -11.97 -9.10
CA GLY A 341 22.91 -13.10 -8.61
C GLY A 341 23.67 -12.79 -7.32
N LYS A 342 23.57 -11.57 -6.79
CA LYS A 342 24.30 -11.13 -5.61
C LYS A 342 23.67 -11.62 -4.31
N ARG A 343 24.52 -11.99 -3.35
CA ARG A 343 24.16 -12.47 -2.02
C ARG A 343 24.86 -11.69 -0.94
N LEU A 344 24.17 -11.51 0.18
CA LEU A 344 24.79 -11.12 1.44
C LEU A 344 25.12 -12.38 2.23
N PHE A 345 26.29 -12.39 2.82
CA PHE A 345 26.77 -13.46 3.70
C PHE A 345 26.99 -12.91 5.08
N GLY A 346 26.60 -13.67 6.11
CA GLY A 346 26.76 -13.24 7.49
C GLY A 346 26.71 -14.38 8.49
N HIS A 347 26.98 -14.06 9.73
CA HIS A 347 26.94 -14.97 10.86
C HIS A 347 26.45 -14.28 12.13
N PHE A 348 26.13 -15.06 13.13
CA PHE A 348 25.86 -14.57 14.47
C PHE A 348 27.14 -14.58 15.33
N GLU A 349 27.43 -13.44 15.95
CA GLU A 349 28.52 -13.25 16.90
C GLU A 349 28.01 -12.39 18.06
N ASP A 350 28.17 -12.83 19.29
CA ASP A 350 27.77 -12.12 20.52
C ASP A 350 26.34 -11.59 20.51
N GLY A 351 25.40 -12.39 19.97
CA GLY A 351 23.99 -12.04 19.90
C GLY A 351 23.64 -11.05 18.79
N LYS A 352 24.59 -10.65 17.94
CA LYS A 352 24.41 -9.76 16.80
C LYS A 352 24.54 -10.53 15.49
N PHE A 353 23.84 -10.08 14.47
CA PHE A 353 24.03 -10.57 13.11
C PHE A 353 25.04 -9.68 12.39
N VAL A 354 26.18 -10.25 12.01
CA VAL A 354 27.27 -9.56 11.31
C VAL A 354 27.16 -9.86 9.82
N ILE A 355 27.07 -8.82 8.99
CA ILE A 355 27.20 -8.98 7.52
C ILE A 355 28.69 -8.97 7.19
N ASP A 356 29.19 -10.09 6.68
CA ASP A 356 30.60 -10.30 6.39
C ASP A 356 31.01 -9.74 5.04
N ARG A 357 30.18 -9.97 4.01
CA ARG A 357 30.47 -9.59 2.63
C ARG A 357 29.24 -9.57 1.72
N LEU A 358 29.39 -8.86 0.62
CA LEU A 358 28.55 -8.93 -0.58
C LEU A 358 29.28 -9.76 -1.65
N GLY A 359 28.64 -10.76 -2.23
CA GLY A 359 29.27 -11.64 -3.22
C GLY A 359 28.27 -12.26 -4.17
N ASP A 360 28.77 -13.07 -5.11
CA ASP A 360 27.92 -13.85 -5.99
C ASP A 360 27.39 -15.10 -5.27
N HIS A 361 26.36 -15.71 -5.83
CA HIS A 361 25.81 -16.97 -5.34
C HIS A 361 26.92 -18.06 -5.32
N LEU A 362 26.97 -18.84 -4.23
CA LEU A 362 27.94 -19.94 -4.09
C LEU A 362 27.59 -21.11 -4.99
#